data_29ea03299da62ae3448df86d98065678
#
_entry.id   29ea03299da62ae3448df86d98065678
#
_cell.length_a   1.000
_cell.length_b   1.000
_cell.length_c   1.000
_cell.angle_alpha   90.00
_cell.angle_beta   90.00
_cell.angle_gamma   90.00
#
_symmetry.space_group_name_H-M   'P 1'
#
loop_
_entity.id
_entity.type
_entity.pdbx_description
1 polymer ?
#
loop_
_entity_poly.entity_id
_entity_poly.type
_entity_poly.pdbx_seq_one_letter_code
_entity_poly.pdbx_strand_id
1 'polypeptide(L)'
;MAAGGATIAAGSSDGGAAWSVDGTPLWKPEEDAECRDVGYGGGARLVAVRHCGDVSSPAVDVQSVGPKTRKATSTYELPAGIEYLHVVSTDPLVLTVEDEKKRSTGVTDLVAVDDSAARGTRRGAIEVGDATYTLDCQPSVVESCTELAVSKERDAVFLGTEQNVDAATMNEIVALDLATGREVGRTPGSTDANQRVLGMDEKGAVLAYQETTLGGAGGAVWRVDPRTHAKTRVLRAGAAGRDTEASFEAGGQVRYARGHLYLGQKLISAPDEPTEKNGPLAVVIGTT
;
A
#
# COMPACT_ATOMS: atom_id res chain seq x y z
N MET A 1 6.10 -10.72 4.52
CA MET A 1 6.82 -11.55 3.51
C MET A 1 6.76 -10.78 2.21
N ALA A 2 7.87 -10.59 1.53
CA ALA A 2 7.98 -9.81 0.32
C ALA A 2 8.63 -10.62 -0.81
N ALA A 3 8.32 -10.27 -2.08
CA ALA A 3 8.92 -10.89 -3.24
C ALA A 3 9.58 -9.82 -4.14
N GLY A 4 10.86 -10.00 -4.45
CA GLY A 4 11.64 -9.16 -5.36
C GLY A 4 12.35 -10.02 -6.41
N GLY A 5 11.92 -9.91 -7.66
CA GLY A 5 12.40 -10.79 -8.72
C GLY A 5 12.03 -12.26 -8.44
N ALA A 6 13.04 -13.14 -8.41
CA ALA A 6 12.88 -14.57 -8.11
C ALA A 6 13.20 -14.92 -6.64
N THR A 7 13.14 -13.94 -5.73
CA THR A 7 13.46 -14.10 -4.30
C THR A 7 12.23 -13.80 -3.44
N ILE A 8 12.00 -14.66 -2.46
CA ILE A 8 11.00 -14.45 -1.40
C ILE A 8 11.76 -14.23 -0.11
N ALA A 9 11.51 -13.10 0.57
CA ALA A 9 12.16 -12.73 1.81
C ALA A 9 11.13 -12.56 2.93
N ALA A 10 11.51 -12.92 4.15
CA ALA A 10 10.73 -12.76 5.37
C ALA A 10 11.61 -12.22 6.49
N GLY A 11 11.09 -11.23 7.22
CA GLY A 11 11.74 -10.68 8.41
C GLY A 11 10.96 -11.04 9.68
N SER A 12 11.66 -11.01 10.80
CA SER A 12 11.14 -11.22 12.14
C SER A 12 11.99 -10.48 13.17
N SER A 13 11.60 -10.57 14.46
CA SER A 13 12.41 -10.06 15.57
C SER A 13 13.81 -10.68 15.63
N ASP A 14 13.97 -11.89 15.10
CA ASP A 14 15.24 -12.64 15.11
C ASP A 14 16.10 -12.36 13.87
N GLY A 15 15.60 -11.55 12.92
CA GLY A 15 16.27 -11.18 11.69
C GLY A 15 15.60 -11.73 10.43
N GLY A 16 16.27 -11.58 9.28
CA GLY A 16 15.71 -11.86 7.97
C GLY A 16 16.24 -13.12 7.32
N ALA A 17 15.38 -13.81 6.58
CA ALA A 17 15.71 -14.95 5.75
C ALA A 17 15.13 -14.82 4.35
N ALA A 18 15.73 -15.47 3.37
CA ALA A 18 15.18 -15.54 2.02
C ALA A 18 15.43 -16.86 1.30
N TRP A 19 14.56 -17.08 0.34
CA TRP A 19 14.56 -18.25 -0.53
C TRP A 19 14.33 -17.82 -1.97
N SER A 20 14.87 -18.58 -2.90
CA SER A 20 14.42 -18.48 -4.29
C SER A 20 13.00 -19.04 -4.42
N VAL A 21 12.31 -18.72 -5.53
CA VAL A 21 10.93 -19.19 -5.76
C VAL A 21 10.78 -20.71 -5.85
N ASP A 22 11.88 -21.46 -6.07
CA ASP A 22 11.92 -22.91 -6.03
C ASP A 22 12.18 -23.47 -4.61
N GLY A 23 12.27 -22.62 -3.59
CA GLY A 23 12.48 -23.00 -2.20
C GLY A 23 13.93 -23.15 -1.78
N THR A 24 14.92 -22.88 -2.63
CA THR A 24 16.33 -22.94 -2.27
C THR A 24 16.68 -21.80 -1.30
N PRO A 25 17.24 -22.06 -0.11
CA PRO A 25 17.67 -21.02 0.82
C PRO A 25 18.77 -20.13 0.21
N LEU A 26 18.62 -18.82 0.31
CA LEU A 26 19.60 -17.83 -0.17
C LEU A 26 20.42 -17.24 0.99
N TRP A 27 19.75 -16.86 2.07
CA TRP A 27 20.36 -16.44 3.34
C TRP A 27 19.43 -16.72 4.52
N LYS A 28 20.00 -16.71 5.70
CA LYS A 28 19.33 -16.91 6.99
C LYS A 28 19.66 -15.75 7.93
N PRO A 29 18.95 -15.60 9.07
CA PRO A 29 19.30 -14.62 10.09
C PRO A 29 20.75 -14.77 10.54
N GLU A 30 21.40 -13.64 10.80
CA GLU A 30 22.74 -13.61 11.42
C GLU A 30 22.56 -13.56 12.94
N GLU A 31 23.20 -14.50 13.65
CA GLU A 31 23.22 -14.51 15.10
C GLU A 31 24.04 -13.29 15.59
N ASP A 32 23.59 -12.66 16.67
CA ASP A 32 24.26 -11.51 17.32
C ASP A 32 24.51 -10.28 16.41
N ALA A 33 23.75 -10.14 15.32
CA ALA A 33 23.86 -8.97 14.47
C ALA A 33 23.39 -7.69 15.21
N GLU A 34 24.17 -6.62 15.10
CA GLU A 34 23.83 -5.28 15.63
C GLU A 34 22.52 -4.75 15.02
N CYS A 35 22.27 -5.10 13.75
CA CYS A 35 21.05 -4.76 13.04
C CYS A 35 20.32 -6.01 12.55
N ARG A 36 19.00 -6.06 12.71
CA ARG A 36 18.14 -7.18 12.31
C ARG A 36 17.13 -6.73 11.26
N ASP A 37 16.95 -7.54 10.20
CA ASP A 37 15.93 -7.30 9.19
C ASP A 37 14.56 -7.71 9.75
N VAL A 38 13.76 -6.75 10.16
CA VAL A 38 12.44 -6.99 10.76
C VAL A 38 11.33 -7.18 9.73
N GLY A 39 11.58 -6.76 8.48
CA GLY A 39 10.64 -6.93 7.38
C GLY A 39 11.27 -6.57 6.04
N TYR A 40 10.54 -6.89 4.98
CA TYR A 40 10.96 -6.59 3.62
C TYR A 40 9.81 -5.97 2.82
N GLY A 41 10.16 -5.07 1.89
CA GLY A 41 9.33 -4.63 0.79
C GLY A 41 9.82 -5.23 -0.53
N GLY A 42 8.88 -5.72 -1.35
CA GLY A 42 9.17 -6.33 -2.64
C GLY A 42 8.60 -5.56 -3.82
N GLY A 43 8.81 -6.10 -5.02
CA GLY A 43 8.39 -5.48 -6.26
C GLY A 43 9.51 -5.46 -7.28
N ALA A 44 9.80 -4.29 -7.85
CA ALA A 44 10.90 -4.12 -8.80
C ALA A 44 12.28 -4.38 -8.16
N ARG A 45 12.41 -4.09 -6.87
CA ARG A 45 13.60 -4.34 -6.05
C ARG A 45 13.20 -5.00 -4.73
N LEU A 46 14.17 -5.50 -3.98
CA LEU A 46 13.99 -5.96 -2.61
C LEU A 46 14.55 -4.90 -1.66
N VAL A 47 13.73 -4.51 -0.68
CA VAL A 47 14.05 -3.49 0.32
C VAL A 47 13.91 -4.12 1.70
N ALA A 48 14.96 -4.05 2.52
CA ALA A 48 14.95 -4.52 3.90
C ALA A 48 14.68 -3.35 4.85
N VAL A 49 13.79 -3.55 5.82
CA VAL A 49 13.61 -2.67 6.98
C VAL A 49 14.38 -3.29 8.14
N ARG A 50 15.24 -2.51 8.78
CA ARG A 50 16.16 -2.98 9.79
C ARG A 50 16.02 -2.18 11.08
N HIS A 51 16.06 -2.91 12.18
CA HIS A 51 16.20 -2.34 13.52
C HIS A 51 17.63 -2.54 14.00
N CYS A 52 18.29 -1.45 14.39
CA CYS A 52 19.69 -1.43 14.81
C CYS A 52 19.82 -0.96 16.27
N GLY A 53 20.74 -1.56 17.03
CA GLY A 53 21.04 -1.16 18.41
C GLY A 53 20.01 -1.65 19.42
N ASP A 54 19.58 -0.78 20.33
CA ASP A 54 18.73 -1.13 21.46
C ASP A 54 17.32 -1.56 21.01
N VAL A 55 16.86 -2.71 21.50
CA VAL A 55 15.55 -3.28 21.16
C VAL A 55 14.39 -2.39 21.63
N SER A 56 14.56 -1.64 22.70
CA SER A 56 13.52 -0.75 23.25
C SER A 56 13.37 0.57 22.50
N SER A 57 14.41 0.99 21.77
CA SER A 57 14.42 2.21 20.96
C SER A 57 15.39 2.04 19.78
N PRO A 58 15.06 1.18 18.82
CA PRO A 58 15.97 0.89 17.73
C PRO A 58 16.12 2.08 16.78
N ALA A 59 17.32 2.27 16.26
CA ALA A 59 17.48 3.04 15.04
C ALA A 59 16.90 2.24 13.87
N VAL A 60 16.20 2.92 12.97
CA VAL A 60 15.55 2.28 11.81
C VAL A 60 16.29 2.64 10.54
N ASP A 61 16.75 1.61 9.83
CA ASP A 61 17.37 1.72 8.52
C ASP A 61 16.52 1.04 7.46
N VAL A 62 16.52 1.63 6.26
CA VAL A 62 15.95 1.03 5.07
C VAL A 62 17.05 0.77 4.05
N GLN A 63 17.20 -0.48 3.64
CA GLN A 63 18.23 -0.88 2.70
C GLN A 63 17.64 -1.43 1.41
N SER A 64 18.02 -0.86 0.27
CA SER A 64 17.87 -1.53 -1.02
C SER A 64 18.93 -2.62 -1.10
N VAL A 65 18.51 -3.88 -1.30
CA VAL A 65 19.41 -5.03 -1.24
C VAL A 65 19.38 -5.86 -2.51
N GLY A 66 20.52 -6.46 -2.82
CA GLY A 66 20.63 -7.45 -3.88
C GLY A 66 19.81 -8.71 -3.53
N PRO A 67 18.78 -9.07 -4.33
CA PRO A 67 17.81 -10.09 -3.93
C PRO A 67 18.38 -11.50 -3.75
N LYS A 68 19.56 -11.81 -4.30
CA LYS A 68 20.24 -13.10 -4.11
C LYS A 68 21.36 -13.08 -3.08
N THR A 69 21.89 -11.91 -2.76
CA THR A 69 23.13 -11.78 -1.98
C THR A 69 22.95 -11.06 -0.66
N ARG A 70 21.77 -10.45 -0.42
CA ARG A 70 21.50 -9.53 0.70
C ARG A 70 22.45 -8.32 0.76
N LYS A 71 23.37 -8.17 -0.20
CA LYS A 71 24.30 -7.04 -0.22
C LYS A 71 23.53 -5.74 -0.39
N ALA A 72 23.69 -4.82 0.58
CA ALA A 72 23.12 -3.49 0.48
C ALA A 72 23.73 -2.72 -0.71
N THR A 73 22.86 -2.11 -1.50
CA THR A 73 23.24 -1.19 -2.58
C THR A 73 23.03 0.25 -2.17
N SER A 74 22.09 0.50 -1.25
CA SER A 74 21.82 1.79 -0.63
C SER A 74 21.31 1.60 0.78
N THR A 75 21.63 2.50 1.70
CA THR A 75 21.10 2.56 3.06
C THR A 75 20.57 3.96 3.34
N TYR A 76 19.31 4.05 3.73
CA TYR A 76 18.66 5.26 4.20
C TYR A 76 18.37 5.13 5.69
N GLU A 77 19.01 5.97 6.50
CA GLU A 77 18.82 6.07 7.95
C GLU A 77 17.64 6.99 8.24
N LEU A 78 16.63 6.50 8.95
CA LEU A 78 15.47 7.30 9.32
C LEU A 78 15.81 8.20 10.53
N PRO A 79 15.11 9.34 10.65
CA PRO A 79 15.18 10.16 11.89
C PRO A 79 14.70 9.36 13.10
N ALA A 80 15.22 9.68 14.28
CA ALA A 80 14.74 9.11 15.54
C ALA A 80 13.29 9.54 15.80
N GLY A 81 12.49 8.61 16.33
CA GLY A 81 11.07 8.83 16.67
C GLY A 81 10.10 8.32 15.60
N ILE A 82 10.57 7.49 14.67
CA ILE A 82 9.68 6.75 13.78
C ILE A 82 9.24 5.47 14.49
N GLU A 83 7.94 5.35 14.73
CA GLU A 83 7.35 4.20 15.42
C GLU A 83 7.02 3.07 14.46
N TYR A 84 6.36 3.40 13.35
CA TYR A 84 6.02 2.44 12.31
C TYR A 84 6.50 2.93 10.93
N LEU A 85 6.86 1.96 10.11
CA LEU A 85 7.32 2.20 8.74
C LEU A 85 6.79 1.12 7.81
N HIS A 86 6.30 1.54 6.64
CA HIS A 86 5.91 0.61 5.58
C HIS A 86 6.62 0.97 4.28
N VAL A 87 6.97 -0.05 3.51
CA VAL A 87 7.48 0.10 2.15
C VAL A 87 6.30 0.05 1.19
N VAL A 88 6.01 1.17 0.57
CA VAL A 88 4.88 1.36 -0.35
C VAL A 88 5.27 1.06 -1.79
N SER A 89 6.47 1.45 -2.17
CA SER A 89 7.05 1.20 -3.48
C SER A 89 8.55 1.01 -3.34
N THR A 90 9.11 0.13 -4.16
CA THR A 90 10.55 -0.12 -4.19
C THR A 90 11.25 0.53 -5.38
N ASP A 91 10.49 1.09 -6.35
CA ASP A 91 11.04 1.82 -7.51
C ASP A 91 10.00 2.76 -8.14
N PRO A 92 10.00 4.07 -7.82
CA PRO A 92 10.89 4.74 -6.84
C PRO A 92 10.68 4.23 -5.41
N LEU A 93 11.70 4.36 -4.56
CA LEU A 93 11.56 3.98 -3.16
C LEU A 93 10.69 5.01 -2.42
N VAL A 94 9.54 4.55 -1.97
CA VAL A 94 8.56 5.35 -1.21
C VAL A 94 8.16 4.59 0.05
N LEU A 95 8.21 5.29 1.16
CA LEU A 95 7.88 4.79 2.49
C LEU A 95 6.69 5.56 3.05
N THR A 96 5.88 4.91 3.88
CA THR A 96 5.04 5.63 4.85
C THR A 96 5.67 5.53 6.22
N VAL A 97 5.55 6.58 7.01
CA VAL A 97 6.09 6.61 8.37
C VAL A 97 5.05 7.14 9.34
N GLU A 98 5.11 6.65 10.57
CA GLU A 98 4.42 7.22 11.73
C GLU A 98 5.47 7.87 12.63
N ASP A 99 5.44 9.20 12.73
CA ASP A 99 6.36 9.99 13.58
C ASP A 99 5.67 10.26 14.92
N GLU A 100 6.19 9.68 16.01
CA GLU A 100 5.67 9.85 17.38
C GLU A 100 5.56 11.32 17.82
N LYS A 101 6.35 12.22 17.22
CA LYS A 101 6.31 13.65 17.50
C LYS A 101 5.13 14.37 16.90
N LYS A 102 4.56 13.80 15.85
CA LYS A 102 3.33 14.29 15.22
C LYS A 102 2.16 13.60 15.91
N ARG A 103 1.43 14.26 16.78
CA ARG A 103 0.31 13.73 17.58
C ARG A 103 -0.89 13.24 16.74
N SER A 104 -0.63 12.50 15.67
CA SER A 104 -1.62 11.83 14.81
C SER A 104 -1.68 10.35 15.17
N THR A 105 -2.79 9.71 14.92
CA THR A 105 -2.91 8.25 15.01
C THR A 105 -2.71 7.66 13.61
N GLY A 106 -1.68 6.84 13.44
CA GLY A 106 -1.37 6.19 12.18
C GLY A 106 -0.35 6.95 11.32
N VAL A 107 -0.35 6.68 10.02
CA VAL A 107 0.63 7.26 9.09
C VAL A 107 0.58 8.78 9.08
N THR A 108 1.75 9.40 9.29
CA THR A 108 1.89 10.85 9.30
C THR A 108 2.45 11.39 7.99
N ASP A 109 3.38 10.66 7.38
CA ASP A 109 4.08 11.12 6.18
C ASP A 109 4.30 10.00 5.16
N LEU A 110 4.34 10.40 3.89
CA LEU A 110 4.97 9.67 2.81
C LEU A 110 6.36 10.24 2.56
N VAL A 111 7.37 9.38 2.53
CA VAL A 111 8.77 9.77 2.33
C VAL A 111 9.29 9.16 1.04
N ALA A 112 9.65 9.99 0.07
CA ALA A 112 10.36 9.56 -1.12
C ALA A 112 11.88 9.56 -0.88
N VAL A 113 12.55 8.48 -1.24
CA VAL A 113 13.99 8.28 -1.01
C VAL A 113 14.72 8.15 -2.34
N ASP A 114 15.81 8.88 -2.47
CA ASP A 114 16.80 8.62 -3.52
C ASP A 114 17.79 7.57 -3.00
N ASP A 115 17.71 6.38 -3.54
CA ASP A 115 18.54 5.22 -3.22
C ASP A 115 19.50 4.85 -4.36
N SER A 116 19.81 5.80 -5.23
CA SER A 116 20.75 5.62 -6.34
C SER A 116 22.23 5.53 -5.91
N ALA A 117 22.55 6.02 -4.71
CA ALA A 117 23.88 5.98 -4.12
C ALA A 117 23.91 5.06 -2.88
N ALA A 118 25.12 4.69 -2.43
CA ALA A 118 25.31 3.83 -1.25
C ALA A 118 24.69 4.42 0.03
N ARG A 119 24.66 5.75 0.16
CA ARG A 119 23.91 6.46 1.18
C ARG A 119 22.65 7.04 0.56
N GLY A 120 21.50 6.48 0.93
CA GLY A 120 20.20 7.00 0.53
C GLY A 120 19.91 8.36 1.15
N THR A 121 19.17 9.20 0.45
CA THR A 121 18.79 10.52 0.93
C THR A 121 17.30 10.76 0.74
N ARG A 122 16.70 11.52 1.66
CA ARG A 122 15.30 11.93 1.52
C ARG A 122 15.18 12.90 0.35
N ARG A 123 14.39 12.54 -0.65
CA ARG A 123 14.09 13.38 -1.82
C ARG A 123 12.90 14.30 -1.56
N GLY A 124 11.89 13.81 -0.85
CA GLY A 124 10.69 14.56 -0.49
C GLY A 124 9.97 13.93 0.70
N ALA A 125 9.10 14.71 1.32
CA ALA A 125 8.15 14.22 2.32
C ALA A 125 6.81 14.92 2.10
N ILE A 126 5.72 14.17 2.23
CA ILE A 126 4.34 14.61 2.03
C ILE A 126 3.60 14.29 3.32
N GLU A 127 3.06 15.30 3.98
CA GLU A 127 2.15 15.09 5.12
C GLU A 127 0.83 14.50 4.63
N VAL A 128 0.46 13.36 5.20
CA VAL A 128 -0.77 12.63 4.84
C VAL A 128 -1.64 12.32 6.05
N GLY A 129 -1.19 12.75 7.24
CA GLY A 129 -1.95 12.65 8.47
C GLY A 129 -3.18 13.58 8.50
N ASP A 130 -3.85 13.60 9.64
CA ASP A 130 -4.98 14.48 9.95
C ASP A 130 -6.21 14.33 9.03
N ALA A 131 -6.53 13.08 8.66
CA ALA A 131 -7.73 12.74 7.89
C ALA A 131 -7.88 13.54 6.57
N THR A 132 -6.78 13.85 5.90
CA THR A 132 -6.79 14.51 4.59
C THR A 132 -6.91 13.48 3.46
N TYR A 133 -6.29 12.31 3.64
CA TYR A 133 -6.23 11.24 2.65
C TYR A 133 -6.62 9.90 3.26
N THR A 134 -7.20 9.03 2.44
CA THR A 134 -7.47 7.65 2.80
C THR A 134 -6.20 6.82 2.63
N LEU A 135 -5.74 6.21 3.72
CA LEU A 135 -4.62 5.27 3.76
C LEU A 135 -4.95 4.18 4.76
N ASP A 136 -4.72 2.94 4.37
CA ASP A 136 -4.94 1.79 5.24
C ASP A 136 -3.64 1.00 5.36
N CYS A 137 -2.93 1.20 6.46
CA CYS A 137 -1.66 0.55 6.77
C CYS A 137 -1.80 -0.22 8.09
N GLN A 138 -1.39 -1.49 8.10
CA GLN A 138 -1.41 -2.30 9.31
C GLN A 138 -0.07 -2.19 10.04
N PRO A 139 0.00 -1.69 11.28
CA PRO A 139 1.24 -1.31 11.95
C PRO A 139 2.34 -2.38 11.98
N SER A 140 1.97 -3.65 12.14
CA SER A 140 2.93 -4.76 12.29
C SER A 140 3.44 -5.36 10.97
N VAL A 141 3.06 -4.83 9.81
CA VAL A 141 3.38 -5.42 8.51
C VAL A 141 4.04 -4.40 7.58
N VAL A 142 5.29 -4.64 7.19
CA VAL A 142 6.08 -3.72 6.36
C VAL A 142 5.47 -3.42 4.99
N GLU A 143 4.73 -4.36 4.38
CA GLU A 143 4.03 -4.18 3.09
C GLU A 143 2.52 -4.21 3.27
N SER A 144 1.97 -3.37 4.14
CA SER A 144 0.53 -3.44 4.43
C SER A 144 -0.28 -2.26 3.93
N CYS A 145 0.36 -1.21 3.43
CA CYS A 145 -0.38 -0.03 2.98
C CYS A 145 -1.16 -0.31 1.70
N THR A 146 -2.43 0.04 1.73
CA THR A 146 -3.35 -0.01 0.61
C THR A 146 -3.98 1.36 0.37
N GLU A 147 -4.81 1.49 -0.66
CA GLU A 147 -5.51 2.71 -1.06
C GLU A 147 -4.59 3.82 -1.60
N LEU A 148 -3.44 3.41 -2.12
CA LEU A 148 -2.53 4.31 -2.80
C LEU A 148 -1.89 3.66 -4.03
N ALA A 149 -1.34 4.48 -4.94
CA ALA A 149 -0.56 4.03 -6.07
C ALA A 149 0.63 4.95 -6.31
N VAL A 150 1.79 4.37 -6.61
CA VAL A 150 3.00 5.14 -6.93
C VAL A 150 3.33 4.98 -8.40
N SER A 151 3.37 6.09 -9.12
CA SER A 151 3.77 6.14 -10.52
C SER A 151 5.22 6.59 -10.67
N LYS A 152 6.09 5.68 -11.07
CA LYS A 152 7.48 5.99 -11.41
C LYS A 152 7.57 6.98 -12.57
N GLU A 153 6.73 6.79 -13.60
CA GLU A 153 6.75 7.62 -14.80
C GLU A 153 6.38 9.08 -14.53
N ARG A 154 5.45 9.28 -13.57
CA ARG A 154 4.97 10.62 -13.20
C ARG A 154 5.68 11.19 -12.00
N ASP A 155 6.51 10.39 -11.35
CA ASP A 155 7.13 10.74 -10.08
C ASP A 155 6.11 11.25 -9.04
N ALA A 156 4.99 10.54 -8.95
CA ALA A 156 3.83 10.97 -8.17
C ALA A 156 3.18 9.80 -7.42
N VAL A 157 2.57 10.11 -6.28
CA VAL A 157 1.67 9.22 -5.55
C VAL A 157 0.23 9.64 -5.78
N PHE A 158 -0.65 8.67 -5.94
CA PHE A 158 -2.09 8.84 -6.09
C PHE A 158 -2.78 8.36 -4.83
N LEU A 159 -3.61 9.20 -4.23
CA LEU A 159 -4.31 8.98 -2.98
C LEU A 159 -5.78 9.33 -3.12
N GLY A 160 -6.66 8.61 -2.42
CA GLY A 160 -8.03 9.06 -2.20
C GLY A 160 -8.04 10.20 -1.18
N THR A 161 -8.86 11.23 -1.40
CA THR A 161 -9.17 12.20 -0.34
C THR A 161 -10.17 11.60 0.62
N GLU A 162 -10.21 12.10 1.87
CA GLU A 162 -11.33 11.83 2.76
C GLU A 162 -12.65 12.29 2.17
N GLN A 163 -13.72 11.69 2.63
CA GLN A 163 -15.06 12.06 2.19
C GLN A 163 -15.38 13.50 2.61
N ASN A 164 -15.75 14.33 1.65
CA ASN A 164 -16.22 15.68 1.91
C ASN A 164 -17.72 15.77 1.66
N VAL A 165 -18.49 15.75 2.73
CA VAL A 165 -19.96 15.80 2.70
C VAL A 165 -20.54 17.09 2.11
N ASP A 166 -19.74 18.17 2.06
CA ASP A 166 -20.12 19.46 1.51
C ASP A 166 -19.71 19.64 0.04
N ALA A 167 -18.96 18.66 -0.52
CA ALA A 167 -18.51 18.73 -1.89
C ALA A 167 -19.53 18.14 -2.88
N ALA A 168 -19.37 18.49 -4.14
CA ALA A 168 -20.18 17.95 -5.24
C ALA A 168 -19.87 16.44 -5.52
N THR A 169 -18.79 15.91 -4.97
CA THR A 169 -18.39 14.51 -5.09
C THR A 169 -18.10 13.93 -3.69
N MET A 170 -18.29 12.61 -3.54
CA MET A 170 -18.07 11.94 -2.25
C MET A 170 -16.59 12.04 -1.83
N ASN A 171 -15.67 11.68 -2.72
CA ASN A 171 -14.24 11.88 -2.58
C ASN A 171 -13.58 11.93 -3.96
N GLU A 172 -12.29 12.26 -4.00
CA GLU A 172 -11.53 12.41 -5.24
C GLU A 172 -10.21 11.63 -5.14
N ILE A 173 -9.56 11.38 -6.28
CA ILE A 173 -8.18 10.88 -6.31
C ILE A 173 -7.28 12.04 -6.69
N VAL A 174 -6.32 12.36 -5.84
CA VAL A 174 -5.30 13.37 -6.08
C VAL A 174 -3.98 12.74 -6.43
N ALA A 175 -3.21 13.38 -7.30
CA ALA A 175 -1.84 13.06 -7.61
C ALA A 175 -0.92 14.09 -6.95
N LEU A 176 0.01 13.63 -6.11
CA LEU A 176 0.98 14.48 -5.43
C LEU A 176 2.38 14.16 -5.93
N ASP A 177 3.13 15.17 -6.31
CA ASP A 177 4.54 15.05 -6.72
C ASP A 177 5.39 14.56 -5.55
N LEU A 178 6.19 13.52 -5.76
CA LEU A 178 6.95 12.85 -4.70
C LEU A 178 8.09 13.70 -4.12
N ALA A 179 8.58 14.67 -4.87
CA ALA A 179 9.68 15.52 -4.40
C ALA A 179 9.18 16.75 -3.63
N THR A 180 8.04 17.30 -4.02
CA THR A 180 7.54 18.58 -3.51
C THR A 180 6.29 18.48 -2.66
N GLY A 181 5.56 17.36 -2.72
CA GLY A 181 4.26 17.19 -2.09
C GLY A 181 3.12 18.00 -2.73
N ARG A 182 3.38 18.72 -3.81
CA ARG A 182 2.36 19.54 -4.46
C ARG A 182 1.40 18.69 -5.27
N GLU A 183 0.13 19.07 -5.26
CA GLU A 183 -0.85 18.49 -6.16
C GLU A 183 -0.49 18.81 -7.61
N VAL A 184 -0.40 17.76 -8.42
CA VAL A 184 -0.10 17.84 -9.86
C VAL A 184 -1.24 17.32 -10.71
N GLY A 185 -2.32 16.88 -10.09
CA GLY A 185 -3.53 16.51 -10.79
C GLY A 185 -4.60 15.93 -9.87
N ARG A 186 -5.83 15.89 -10.41
CA ARG A 186 -7.01 15.47 -9.67
C ARG A 186 -7.98 14.73 -10.57
N THR A 187 -8.51 13.63 -10.07
CA THR A 187 -9.54 12.83 -10.75
C THR A 187 -10.83 12.92 -9.95
N PRO A 188 -11.90 13.51 -10.50
CA PRO A 188 -13.18 13.65 -9.80
C PRO A 188 -13.78 12.29 -9.44
N GLY A 189 -14.41 12.26 -8.27
CA GLY A 189 -15.17 11.11 -7.80
C GLY A 189 -16.58 11.03 -8.37
N SER A 190 -17.39 10.20 -7.72
CA SER A 190 -18.83 10.11 -7.95
C SER A 190 -19.57 11.01 -6.96
N THR A 191 -20.81 11.36 -7.29
CA THR A 191 -21.71 12.12 -6.40
C THR A 191 -22.40 11.23 -5.36
N ASP A 192 -22.35 9.90 -5.52
CA ASP A 192 -23.15 8.94 -4.77
C ASP A 192 -22.36 7.70 -4.31
N ALA A 193 -21.05 7.64 -4.55
CA ALA A 193 -20.18 6.53 -4.14
C ALA A 193 -18.73 7.00 -3.94
N ASN A 194 -18.08 6.46 -2.91
CA ASN A 194 -16.65 6.65 -2.72
C ASN A 194 -15.83 5.89 -3.76
N GLN A 195 -14.59 6.33 -3.94
CA GLN A 195 -13.62 5.60 -4.76
C GLN A 195 -12.33 5.36 -3.96
N ARG A 196 -11.76 4.17 -4.13
CA ARG A 196 -10.52 3.74 -3.49
C ARG A 196 -9.46 3.48 -4.55
N VAL A 197 -8.25 3.90 -4.29
CA VAL A 197 -7.10 3.56 -5.14
C VAL A 197 -6.70 2.11 -4.87
N LEU A 198 -6.58 1.28 -5.92
CA LEU A 198 -6.19 -0.14 -5.81
C LEU A 198 -4.71 -0.39 -6.11
N GLY A 199 -4.01 0.57 -6.67
CA GLY A 199 -2.62 0.47 -7.12
C GLY A 199 -2.45 0.80 -8.60
N MET A 200 -1.30 0.40 -9.17
CA MET A 200 -1.00 0.55 -10.60
C MET A 200 -1.29 -0.75 -11.36
N ASP A 201 -1.75 -0.64 -12.59
CA ASP A 201 -1.78 -1.78 -13.49
C ASP A 201 -0.44 -1.99 -14.23
N GLU A 202 -0.32 -3.11 -14.95
CA GLU A 202 0.88 -3.46 -15.71
C GLU A 202 1.21 -2.46 -16.85
N LYS A 203 0.25 -1.62 -17.22
CA LYS A 203 0.39 -0.60 -18.27
C LYS A 203 0.67 0.80 -17.72
N GLY A 204 0.83 0.93 -16.40
CA GLY A 204 1.10 2.18 -15.73
C GLY A 204 -0.10 3.09 -15.52
N ALA A 205 -1.32 2.58 -15.64
CA ALA A 205 -2.51 3.31 -15.24
C ALA A 205 -2.85 3.07 -13.77
N VAL A 206 -3.42 4.05 -13.09
CA VAL A 206 -3.95 3.91 -11.74
C VAL A 206 -5.27 3.14 -11.81
N LEU A 207 -5.40 2.11 -11.00
CA LEU A 207 -6.66 1.39 -10.81
C LEU A 207 -7.40 2.00 -9.62
N ALA A 208 -8.70 2.26 -9.81
CA ALA A 208 -9.58 2.74 -8.76
C ALA A 208 -10.86 1.90 -8.73
N TYR A 209 -11.32 1.58 -7.52
CA TYR A 209 -12.60 0.95 -7.28
C TYR A 209 -13.59 2.02 -6.80
N GLN A 210 -14.67 2.18 -7.52
CA GLN A 210 -15.83 2.94 -7.09
C GLN A 210 -16.79 1.98 -6.39
N GLU A 211 -17.12 2.29 -5.16
CA GLU A 211 -18.03 1.50 -4.32
C GLU A 211 -19.45 1.43 -4.90
N THR A 212 -20.29 0.61 -4.31
CA THR A 212 -21.71 0.53 -4.66
C THR A 212 -22.39 1.88 -4.42
N THR A 213 -23.34 2.24 -5.26
CA THR A 213 -24.06 3.51 -5.11
C THR A 213 -25.27 3.39 -4.19
N LEU A 214 -25.62 4.46 -3.50
CA LEU A 214 -26.84 4.55 -2.72
C LEU A 214 -28.11 4.33 -3.59
N GLY A 215 -28.03 4.65 -4.88
CA GLY A 215 -29.08 4.42 -5.87
C GLY A 215 -29.23 2.99 -6.39
N GLY A 216 -28.48 2.01 -5.84
CA GLY A 216 -28.65 0.60 -6.12
C GLY A 216 -27.81 0.03 -7.27
N ALA A 217 -26.84 0.78 -7.80
CA ALA A 217 -25.89 0.25 -8.78
C ALA A 217 -24.77 -0.52 -8.07
N GLY A 218 -24.27 -1.59 -8.67
CA GLY A 218 -23.05 -2.27 -8.24
C GLY A 218 -21.81 -1.39 -8.47
N GLY A 219 -20.71 -1.72 -7.81
CA GLY A 219 -19.45 -1.02 -7.91
C GLY A 219 -18.80 -1.12 -9.29
N ALA A 220 -17.76 -0.36 -9.50
CA ALA A 220 -17.07 -0.32 -10.77
C ALA A 220 -15.54 -0.18 -10.59
N VAL A 221 -14.77 -0.81 -11.46
CA VAL A 221 -13.33 -0.58 -11.54
C VAL A 221 -13.04 0.36 -12.70
N TRP A 222 -12.25 1.37 -12.42
CA TRP A 222 -11.79 2.38 -13.35
C TRP A 222 -10.29 2.31 -13.53
N ARG A 223 -9.87 2.53 -14.76
CA ARG A 223 -8.49 2.85 -15.10
C ARG A 223 -8.39 4.35 -15.25
N VAL A 224 -7.52 4.97 -14.47
CA VAL A 224 -7.23 6.41 -14.51
C VAL A 224 -5.88 6.62 -15.18
N ASP A 225 -5.87 7.40 -16.25
CA ASP A 225 -4.61 7.79 -16.91
C ASP A 225 -3.83 8.74 -15.99
N PRO A 226 -2.58 8.43 -15.63
CA PRO A 226 -1.82 9.22 -14.66
C PRO A 226 -1.37 10.59 -15.17
N ARG A 227 -1.53 10.89 -16.49
CA ARG A 227 -1.16 12.16 -17.10
C ARG A 227 -2.35 13.08 -17.27
N THR A 228 -3.46 12.52 -17.77
CA THR A 228 -4.66 13.30 -18.14
C THR A 228 -5.74 13.23 -17.09
N HIS A 229 -5.62 12.33 -16.11
CA HIS A 229 -6.62 12.02 -15.09
C HIS A 229 -7.97 11.54 -15.66
N ALA A 230 -7.99 11.17 -16.95
CA ALA A 230 -9.17 10.64 -17.61
C ALA A 230 -9.48 9.21 -17.09
N LYS A 231 -10.75 8.95 -16.83
CA LYS A 231 -11.25 7.65 -16.37
C LYS A 231 -11.79 6.81 -17.51
N THR A 232 -11.41 5.55 -17.56
CA THR A 232 -12.01 4.53 -18.42
C THR A 232 -12.51 3.38 -17.56
N ARG A 233 -13.79 3.05 -17.65
CA ARG A 233 -14.36 1.94 -16.88
C ARG A 233 -13.93 0.60 -17.50
N VAL A 234 -13.36 -0.27 -16.66
CA VAL A 234 -12.87 -1.60 -17.08
C VAL A 234 -13.73 -2.75 -16.57
N LEU A 235 -14.47 -2.52 -15.48
CA LEU A 235 -15.43 -3.49 -14.95
C LEU A 235 -16.61 -2.72 -14.33
N ARG A 236 -17.80 -3.31 -14.38
CA ARG A 236 -18.95 -2.91 -13.58
C ARG A 236 -19.63 -4.16 -13.03
N ALA A 237 -19.85 -4.17 -11.72
CA ALA A 237 -20.63 -5.21 -11.09
C ALA A 237 -22.13 -5.03 -11.37
N GLY A 238 -22.83 -6.16 -11.44
CA GLY A 238 -24.29 -6.16 -11.64
C GLY A 238 -25.03 -5.73 -10.38
N ALA A 239 -26.16 -5.05 -10.54
CA ALA A 239 -27.00 -4.61 -9.43
C ALA A 239 -27.47 -5.78 -8.51
N ALA A 240 -27.63 -6.97 -9.05
CA ALA A 240 -28.06 -8.15 -8.28
C ALA A 240 -27.04 -8.60 -7.21
N GLY A 241 -25.76 -8.27 -7.35
CA GLY A 241 -24.72 -8.58 -6.38
C GLY A 241 -24.41 -7.47 -5.39
N ARG A 242 -25.08 -6.33 -5.51
CA ARG A 242 -24.79 -5.10 -4.77
C ARG A 242 -24.72 -5.30 -3.25
N ASP A 243 -25.72 -5.95 -2.64
CA ASP A 243 -25.75 -6.10 -1.19
C ASP A 243 -24.63 -6.99 -0.66
N THR A 244 -24.25 -8.01 -1.43
CA THR A 244 -23.07 -8.83 -1.15
C THR A 244 -21.79 -8.01 -1.30
N GLU A 245 -21.67 -7.21 -2.36
CA GLU A 245 -20.52 -6.33 -2.60
C GLU A 245 -20.37 -5.30 -1.47
N ALA A 246 -21.46 -4.61 -1.11
CA ALA A 246 -21.51 -3.62 -0.03
C ALA A 246 -21.06 -4.19 1.32
N SER A 247 -21.28 -5.49 1.58
CA SER A 247 -20.83 -6.13 2.83
C SER A 247 -19.30 -6.18 3.00
N PHE A 248 -18.54 -5.98 1.93
CA PHE A 248 -17.07 -5.89 1.95
C PHE A 248 -16.53 -4.46 1.96
N GLU A 249 -17.35 -3.46 1.65
CA GLU A 249 -16.90 -2.07 1.53
C GLU A 249 -16.46 -1.45 2.86
N ALA A 250 -17.12 -1.82 3.96
CA ALA A 250 -16.86 -1.27 5.29
C ALA A 250 -15.65 -1.87 6.03
N GLY A 251 -14.69 -2.50 5.36
CA GLY A 251 -13.49 -3.06 6.01
C GLY A 251 -12.93 -4.30 5.32
N GLY A 252 -13.43 -4.63 4.15
CA GLY A 252 -12.88 -5.69 3.32
C GLY A 252 -11.63 -5.26 2.55
N GLN A 253 -10.93 -6.25 2.02
CA GLN A 253 -9.88 -6.05 1.04
C GLN A 253 -10.47 -6.05 -0.37
N VAL A 254 -10.02 -5.12 -1.18
CA VAL A 254 -10.42 -5.00 -2.60
C VAL A 254 -9.18 -5.14 -3.46
N ARG A 255 -9.23 -6.03 -4.45
CA ARG A 255 -8.16 -6.20 -5.44
C ARG A 255 -8.74 -6.39 -6.83
N TYR A 256 -8.05 -5.84 -7.83
CA TYR A 256 -8.40 -6.09 -9.23
C TYR A 256 -7.20 -6.69 -9.96
N ALA A 257 -7.39 -7.84 -10.56
CA ALA A 257 -6.36 -8.52 -11.33
C ALA A 257 -6.97 -9.36 -12.45
N ARG A 258 -6.34 -9.37 -13.61
CA ARG A 258 -6.71 -10.21 -14.76
C ARG A 258 -8.19 -10.13 -15.15
N GLY A 259 -8.77 -8.93 -15.11
CA GLY A 259 -10.18 -8.70 -15.47
C GLY A 259 -11.20 -9.04 -14.38
N HIS A 260 -10.76 -9.40 -13.18
CA HIS A 260 -11.62 -9.77 -12.07
C HIS A 260 -11.43 -8.85 -10.87
N LEU A 261 -12.53 -8.50 -10.21
CA LEU A 261 -12.57 -7.82 -8.93
C LEU A 261 -12.72 -8.87 -7.83
N TYR A 262 -11.79 -8.86 -6.89
CA TYR A 262 -11.78 -9.74 -5.72
C TYR A 262 -12.12 -8.89 -4.49
N LEU A 263 -13.15 -9.29 -3.78
CA LEU A 263 -13.56 -8.71 -2.50
C LEU A 263 -13.39 -9.78 -1.44
N GLY A 264 -12.77 -9.47 -0.32
CA GLY A 264 -12.52 -10.43 0.74
C GLY A 264 -12.58 -9.78 2.12
N GLN A 265 -12.91 -10.57 3.14
CA GLN A 265 -12.85 -10.13 4.52
C GLN A 265 -11.40 -9.93 4.96
N LYS A 266 -11.09 -8.84 5.63
CA LYS A 266 -9.78 -8.58 6.25
C LYS A 266 -9.52 -9.50 7.44
N LEU A 267 -10.56 -9.72 8.25
CA LEU A 267 -10.51 -10.53 9.44
C LEU A 267 -11.60 -11.61 9.33
N ILE A 268 -11.21 -12.84 9.62
CA ILE A 268 -12.12 -13.97 9.69
C ILE A 268 -12.27 -14.31 11.17
N SER A 269 -13.46 -14.08 11.73
CA SER A 269 -13.84 -14.51 13.07
C SER A 269 -14.82 -15.66 13.02
N ALA A 270 -14.81 -16.52 14.04
CA ALA A 270 -15.89 -17.46 14.24
C ALA A 270 -17.19 -16.67 14.51
N PRO A 271 -18.35 -17.19 14.06
CA PRO A 271 -19.63 -16.56 14.40
C PRO A 271 -19.85 -16.59 15.91
N ASP A 272 -20.40 -15.50 16.46
CA ASP A 272 -20.67 -15.37 17.89
C ASP A 272 -21.75 -16.36 18.36
N GLU A 273 -22.64 -16.76 17.46
CA GLU A 273 -23.71 -17.73 17.73
C GLU A 273 -23.71 -18.87 16.71
N PRO A 274 -23.95 -20.15 17.13
CA PRO A 274 -23.98 -21.30 16.21
C PRO A 274 -25.07 -21.24 15.13
N THR A 275 -26.08 -20.38 15.32
CA THR A 275 -27.21 -20.17 14.40
C THR A 275 -26.96 -19.03 13.40
N GLU A 276 -25.92 -18.24 13.56
CA GLU A 276 -25.56 -17.21 12.60
C GLU A 276 -25.09 -17.82 11.28
N LYS A 277 -25.72 -17.40 10.21
CA LYS A 277 -25.25 -17.75 8.87
C LYS A 277 -23.98 -16.94 8.56
N ASN A 278 -22.87 -17.64 8.41
CA ASN A 278 -21.65 -17.02 7.91
C ASN A 278 -21.91 -16.31 6.57
N GLY A 279 -21.59 -15.03 6.52
CA GLY A 279 -21.52 -14.30 5.25
C GLY A 279 -20.42 -14.87 4.35
N PRO A 280 -20.37 -14.50 3.05
CA PRO A 280 -19.31 -14.92 2.17
C PRO A 280 -17.96 -14.39 2.65
N LEU A 281 -16.94 -15.24 2.65
CA LEU A 281 -15.56 -14.86 3.00
C LEU A 281 -14.88 -14.07 1.87
N ALA A 282 -15.25 -14.36 0.64
CA ALA A 282 -14.77 -13.67 -0.54
C ALA A 282 -15.78 -13.77 -1.69
N VAL A 283 -15.74 -12.78 -2.57
CA VAL A 283 -16.52 -12.72 -3.81
C VAL A 283 -15.58 -12.34 -4.95
N VAL A 284 -15.81 -12.95 -6.11
CA VAL A 284 -15.11 -12.63 -7.34
C VAL A 284 -16.11 -12.18 -8.38
N ILE A 285 -15.89 -11.01 -8.94
CA ILE A 285 -16.73 -10.41 -9.99
C ILE A 285 -15.87 -10.25 -11.23
N GLY A 286 -16.31 -10.82 -12.33
CA GLY A 286 -15.60 -10.77 -13.61
C GLY A 286 -16.54 -10.46 -14.77
N THR A 287 -15.96 -10.11 -15.92
CA THR A 287 -16.68 -10.09 -17.19
C THR A 287 -16.82 -11.52 -17.68
N THR A 288 -18.03 -11.95 -17.96
CA THR A 288 -18.29 -13.20 -18.71
C THR A 288 -17.89 -13.05 -20.16
#